data_ac482924750a291166d00cb7b25ec6a8
#
_entry.id   ac482924750a291166d00cb7b25ec6a8
#
_cell.length_a   1.000
_cell.length_b   1.000
_cell.length_c   1.000
_cell.angle_alpha   90.00
_cell.angle_beta   90.00
_cell.angle_gamma   90.00
#
_symmetry.space_group_name_H-M   'P 1'
#
loop_
_entity.id
_entity.type
_entity.pdbx_description
1 polymer ?
#
loop_
_entity_poly.entity_id
_entity_poly.type
_entity_poly.pdbx_seq_one_letter_code
_entity_poly.pdbx_strand_id
1 'polypeptide(L)'
;MATANDLRRYPRILSPKGTFLAWQSISKKLVSRVENLGLGGLYIRTPEPPLPGSFIQLLFDVPAGEVRARALVQRSKPNEGMGVKFIAMQPEDRGRFVRWLQSLV
;
A
#
# COMPACT_ATOMS: atom_id res chain seq x y z
N MET A 1 -25.35 -4.89 -8.35
CA MET A 1 -24.47 -4.82 -9.44
C MET A 1 -23.16 -5.52 -9.18
N ALA A 2 -23.14 -6.76 -9.33
CA ALA A 2 -21.94 -7.53 -9.13
C ALA A 2 -21.06 -7.37 -10.36
N THR A 3 -19.96 -6.76 -10.21
CA THR A 3 -19.06 -6.50 -11.30
C THR A 3 -17.65 -6.61 -10.77
N ALA A 4 -16.69 -6.37 -11.63
CA ALA A 4 -15.31 -6.33 -11.20
C ALA A 4 -15.12 -5.27 -10.10
N ASN A 5 -15.96 -4.25 -10.10
CA ASN A 5 -15.90 -3.22 -9.07
C ASN A 5 -16.27 -3.74 -7.70
N ASP A 6 -17.13 -4.74 -7.63
CA ASP A 6 -17.48 -5.33 -6.35
C ASP A 6 -16.32 -6.13 -5.79
N LEU A 7 -15.53 -6.76 -6.67
CA LEU A 7 -14.37 -7.50 -6.25
C LEU A 7 -13.21 -6.58 -5.89
N ARG A 8 -13.14 -5.46 -6.58
CA ARG A 8 -12.13 -4.45 -6.29
C ARG A 8 -12.87 -3.14 -6.01
N ARG A 9 -13.30 -3.03 -4.77
CA ARG A 9 -14.08 -1.88 -4.34
C ARG A 9 -13.39 -0.55 -4.65
N TYR A 10 -12.07 -0.53 -4.59
CA TYR A 10 -11.28 0.68 -4.78
C TYR A 10 -10.37 0.49 -5.99
N PRO A 11 -10.58 1.26 -7.06
CA PRO A 11 -9.72 1.18 -8.22
C PRO A 11 -8.25 1.44 -7.86
N ARG A 12 -7.38 0.75 -8.55
CA ARG A 12 -5.93 0.95 -8.41
C ARG A 12 -5.42 1.79 -9.55
N ILE A 13 -4.46 2.65 -9.26
CA ILE A 13 -3.78 3.43 -10.28
C ILE A 13 -2.29 3.14 -10.20
N LEU A 14 -1.59 3.37 -11.30
CA LEU A 14 -0.15 3.26 -11.29
C LEU A 14 0.43 4.37 -10.44
N SER A 15 1.43 4.02 -9.64
CA SER A 15 2.10 5.00 -8.80
C SER A 15 2.96 5.92 -9.65
N PRO A 16 3.09 7.18 -9.27
CA PRO A 16 4.08 8.06 -9.90
C PRO A 16 5.47 7.47 -9.78
N LYS A 17 6.34 7.75 -10.75
CA LYS A 17 7.73 7.33 -10.67
C LYS A 17 8.35 7.84 -9.38
N GLY A 18 9.15 6.98 -8.75
CA GLY A 18 9.84 7.37 -7.54
C GLY A 18 8.98 7.33 -6.28
N THR A 19 7.85 6.66 -6.34
CA THR A 19 7.03 6.46 -5.15
C THR A 19 7.61 5.30 -4.35
N PHE A 20 8.13 5.63 -3.16
CA PHE A 20 8.72 4.65 -2.24
C PHE A 20 8.04 4.74 -0.90
N LEU A 21 8.08 3.64 -0.17
CA LEU A 21 7.64 3.63 1.21
C LEU A 21 8.54 2.74 2.05
N ALA A 22 8.56 3.02 3.34
CA ALA A 22 9.19 2.14 4.31
C ALA A 22 8.15 1.16 4.81
N TRP A 23 8.53 -0.10 4.92
CA TRP A 23 7.65 -1.08 5.52
C TRP A 23 8.43 -1.96 6.48
N GLN A 24 7.74 -2.46 7.48
CA GLN A 24 8.33 -3.24 8.53
C GLN A 24 7.46 -4.44 8.85
N SER A 25 8.07 -5.61 8.82
CA SER A 25 7.46 -6.85 9.32
C SER A 25 8.15 -7.22 10.63
N ILE A 26 7.84 -8.41 11.14
CA ILE A 26 8.50 -8.90 12.35
C ILE A 26 10.02 -8.96 12.18
N SER A 27 10.47 -9.37 11.00
CA SER A 27 11.89 -9.66 10.79
C SER A 27 12.60 -8.73 9.82
N LYS A 28 11.87 -7.86 9.12
CA LYS A 28 12.46 -7.03 8.07
C LYS A 28 12.01 -5.60 8.17
N LYS A 29 12.90 -4.70 7.76
CA LYS A 29 12.59 -3.28 7.64
C LYS A 29 13.26 -2.79 6.36
N LEU A 30 12.47 -2.39 5.39
CA LEU A 30 12.95 -2.04 4.06
C LEU A 30 12.26 -0.81 3.52
N VAL A 31 12.91 -0.17 2.56
CA VAL A 31 12.29 0.85 1.73
C VAL A 31 12.11 0.24 0.35
N SER A 32 10.90 0.28 -0.16
CA SER A 32 10.56 -0.38 -1.41
C SER A 32 9.71 0.50 -2.30
N ARG A 33 9.76 0.22 -3.59
CA ARG A 33 8.99 0.96 -4.57
C ARG A 33 7.54 0.50 -4.55
N VAL A 34 6.63 1.47 -4.67
CA VAL A 34 5.21 1.20 -4.80
C VAL A 34 4.88 1.18 -6.29
N GLU A 35 4.29 0.10 -6.75
CA GLU A 35 3.95 -0.05 -8.17
C GLU A 35 2.57 0.51 -8.47
N ASN A 36 1.59 0.22 -7.64
CA ASN A 36 0.25 0.80 -7.78
C ASN A 36 -0.37 1.00 -6.42
N LEU A 37 -1.40 1.84 -6.39
CA LEU A 37 -2.04 2.19 -5.14
C LEU A 37 -3.51 2.52 -5.36
N GLY A 38 -4.29 2.39 -4.30
CA GLY A 38 -5.70 2.70 -4.26
C GLY A 38 -6.13 2.92 -2.83
N LEU A 39 -7.41 3.24 -2.62
CA LEU A 39 -7.91 3.52 -1.27
C LEU A 39 -7.83 2.30 -0.36
N GLY A 40 -7.87 1.11 -0.91
CA GLY A 40 -7.88 -0.12 -0.11
C GLY A 40 -6.52 -0.73 0.13
N GLY A 41 -5.50 -0.35 -0.61
CA GLY A 41 -4.18 -0.97 -0.47
C GLY A 41 -3.21 -0.60 -1.56
N LEU A 42 -2.09 -1.31 -1.57
CA LEU A 42 -0.96 -1.02 -2.46
C LEU A 42 -0.37 -2.31 -3.00
N TYR A 43 0.40 -2.18 -4.07
CA TYR A 43 1.32 -3.23 -4.48
C TYR A 43 2.75 -2.74 -4.30
N ILE A 44 3.53 -3.50 -3.55
CA ILE A 44 4.90 -3.12 -3.17
C ILE A 44 5.88 -4.09 -3.83
N ARG A 45 6.88 -3.54 -4.51
CA ARG A 45 7.92 -4.34 -5.15
C ARG A 45 8.98 -4.71 -4.14
N THR A 46 9.22 -6.00 -3.97
CA THR A 46 10.27 -6.48 -3.08
C THR A 46 10.64 -7.90 -3.46
N PRO A 47 11.94 -8.26 -3.43
CA PRO A 47 12.35 -9.62 -3.82
C PRO A 47 11.95 -10.69 -2.81
N GLU A 48 11.79 -10.32 -1.54
CA GLU A 48 11.47 -11.29 -0.50
C GLU A 48 10.28 -10.83 0.32
N PRO A 49 9.08 -10.87 -0.27
CA PRO A 49 7.90 -10.42 0.47
C PRO A 49 7.55 -11.37 1.60
N PRO A 50 7.02 -10.85 2.73
CA PRO A 50 6.45 -11.69 3.76
C PRO A 50 5.33 -12.56 3.21
N LEU A 51 5.04 -13.64 3.90
CA LEU A 51 3.99 -14.56 3.48
C LEU A 51 2.60 -13.90 3.60
N PRO A 52 1.66 -14.33 2.77
CA PRO A 52 0.26 -13.88 2.93
C PRO A 52 -0.23 -14.16 4.35
N GLY A 53 -1.00 -13.22 4.88
CA GLY A 53 -1.45 -13.28 6.26
C GLY A 53 -0.55 -12.53 7.23
N SER A 54 0.62 -12.10 6.79
CA SER A 54 1.51 -11.31 7.63
C SER A 54 1.00 -9.89 7.76
N PHE A 55 1.20 -9.30 8.94
CA PHE A 55 0.93 -7.88 9.13
C PHE A 55 2.21 -7.10 8.97
N ILE A 56 2.11 -5.94 8.34
CA ILE A 56 3.25 -5.04 8.19
C ILE A 56 2.82 -3.63 8.53
N GLN A 57 3.79 -2.82 8.89
CA GLN A 57 3.57 -1.39 9.12
C GLN A 57 4.17 -0.63 7.96
N LEU A 58 3.46 0.41 7.54
CA LEU A 58 3.85 1.24 6.41
C LEU A 58 4.08 2.67 6.87
N LEU A 59 5.07 3.31 6.27
CA LEU A 59 5.34 4.72 6.48
C LEU A 59 5.78 5.32 5.17
N PHE A 60 5.09 6.35 4.70
CA PHE A 60 5.48 7.03 3.48
C PHE A 60 5.07 8.48 3.52
N ASP A 61 5.72 9.28 2.70
CA ASP A 61 5.47 10.72 2.62
C ASP A 61 4.56 11.03 1.45
N VAL A 62 3.62 11.91 1.71
CA VAL A 62 2.79 12.52 0.67
C VAL A 62 2.95 14.04 0.82
N PRO A 63 2.49 14.85 -0.15
CA PRO A 63 2.70 16.29 -0.07
C PRO A 63 2.24 16.93 1.23
N ALA A 64 1.16 16.41 1.82
CA ALA A 64 0.61 16.99 3.04
C ALA A 64 1.29 16.48 4.31
N GLY A 65 2.21 15.54 4.22
CA GLY A 65 2.91 15.02 5.40
C GLY A 65 3.07 13.51 5.36
N GLU A 66 3.33 12.93 6.52
CA GLU A 66 3.52 11.47 6.62
C GLU A 66 2.20 10.74 6.67
N VAL A 67 2.21 9.54 6.12
CA VAL A 67 1.10 8.60 6.24
C VAL A 67 1.63 7.32 6.85
N ARG A 68 0.99 6.90 7.94
CA ARG A 68 1.28 5.64 8.62
C ARG A 68 0.09 4.74 8.52
N ALA A 69 0.33 3.47 8.25
CA ALA A 69 -0.74 2.51 8.13
C ALA A 69 -0.28 1.15 8.59
N ARG A 70 -1.24 0.34 9.01
CA ARG A 70 -1.03 -1.07 9.23
C ARG A 70 -1.70 -1.82 8.10
N ALA A 71 -1.03 -2.81 7.56
CA ALA A 71 -1.53 -3.52 6.40
C ALA A 71 -1.37 -5.03 6.55
N LEU A 72 -2.20 -5.74 5.80
CA LEU A 72 -2.17 -7.20 5.74
C LEU A 72 -1.66 -7.60 4.36
N VAL A 73 -0.67 -8.48 4.33
CA VAL A 73 -0.19 -9.06 3.07
C VAL A 73 -1.23 -10.04 2.59
N GLN A 74 -1.84 -9.76 1.44
CA GLN A 74 -2.85 -10.63 0.84
C GLN A 74 -2.26 -11.60 -0.15
N ARG A 75 -1.26 -11.15 -0.90
CA ARG A 75 -0.58 -11.95 -1.89
C ARG A 75 0.89 -11.61 -1.87
N SER A 76 1.71 -12.62 -2.09
CA SER A 76 3.13 -12.38 -2.22
C SER A 76 3.67 -13.28 -3.32
N LYS A 77 4.64 -12.74 -4.06
CA LYS A 77 5.28 -13.46 -5.14
C LYS A 77 6.79 -13.21 -5.03
N PRO A 78 7.56 -14.25 -4.71
CA PRO A 78 9.01 -14.10 -4.57
C PRO A 78 9.62 -13.45 -5.80
N ASN A 79 10.59 -12.60 -5.59
CA ASN A 79 11.29 -11.86 -6.62
C ASN A 79 10.44 -10.84 -7.36
N GLU A 80 9.20 -10.61 -6.92
CA GLU A 80 8.33 -9.59 -7.50
C GLU A 80 7.80 -8.61 -6.48
N GLY A 81 6.97 -9.08 -5.56
CA GLY A 81 6.40 -8.17 -4.61
C GLY A 81 5.22 -8.73 -3.87
N MET A 82 4.45 -7.82 -3.27
CA MET A 82 3.30 -8.19 -2.46
C MET A 82 2.16 -7.20 -2.64
N GLY A 83 0.95 -7.74 -2.68
CA GLY A 83 -0.25 -6.93 -2.61
C GLY A 83 -0.70 -6.86 -1.16
N VAL A 84 -0.89 -5.65 -0.64
CA VAL A 84 -1.26 -5.46 0.75
C VAL A 84 -2.56 -4.67 0.84
N LYS A 85 -3.32 -4.96 1.88
CA LYS A 85 -4.59 -4.31 2.18
C LYS A 85 -4.43 -3.49 3.45
N PHE A 86 -4.87 -2.24 3.41
CA PHE A 86 -4.87 -1.42 4.63
C PHE A 86 -5.83 -2.02 5.65
N ILE A 87 -5.34 -2.15 6.88
CA ILE A 87 -6.14 -2.68 7.99
C ILE A 87 -6.51 -1.55 8.93
N ALA A 88 -5.58 -0.65 9.20
CA ALA A 88 -5.82 0.45 10.13
C ALA A 88 -5.01 1.66 9.69
N MET A 89 -5.62 2.82 9.82
CA MET A 89 -4.98 4.09 9.51
C MET A 89 -5.69 5.15 10.33
N GLN A 90 -4.92 6.00 10.99
CA GLN A 90 -5.49 7.10 11.74
C GLN A 90 -6.23 8.05 10.79
N PRO A 91 -7.31 8.71 11.24
CA PRO A 91 -8.07 9.59 10.35
C PRO A 91 -7.23 10.65 9.67
N GLU A 92 -6.26 11.22 10.36
CA GLU A 92 -5.39 12.24 9.76
C GLU A 92 -4.54 11.67 8.66
N ASP A 93 -3.97 10.48 8.88
CA ASP A 93 -3.18 9.80 7.86
C ASP A 93 -4.04 9.47 6.66
N ARG A 94 -5.24 8.96 6.93
CA ARG A 94 -6.16 8.62 5.85
C ARG A 94 -6.55 9.87 5.04
N GLY A 95 -6.80 10.97 5.72
CA GLY A 95 -7.11 12.22 5.03
C GLY A 95 -6.00 12.66 4.08
N ARG A 96 -4.75 12.59 4.55
CA ARG A 96 -3.59 12.93 3.72
C ARG A 96 -3.48 11.99 2.52
N PHE A 97 -3.66 10.70 2.77
CA PHE A 97 -3.57 9.70 1.73
C PHE A 97 -4.65 9.89 0.67
N VAL A 98 -5.88 10.09 1.11
CA VAL A 98 -7.02 10.27 0.20
C VAL A 98 -6.80 11.51 -0.69
N ARG A 99 -6.38 12.62 -0.09
CA ARG A 99 -6.14 13.84 -0.85
C ARG A 99 -5.04 13.64 -1.89
N TRP A 100 -3.97 12.95 -1.49
CA TRP A 100 -2.90 12.66 -2.41
C TRP A 100 -3.39 11.80 -3.56
N LEU A 101 -4.11 10.72 -3.24
CA LEU A 101 -4.64 9.81 -4.25
C LEU A 101 -5.54 10.54 -5.23
N GLN A 102 -6.41 11.41 -4.72
CA GLN A 102 -7.29 12.21 -5.57
C GLN A 102 -6.52 13.13 -6.51
N SER A 103 -5.37 13.61 -6.07
CA SER A 103 -4.55 14.49 -6.91
C SER A 103 -3.88 13.74 -8.05
N LEU A 104 -3.82 12.42 -7.99
CA LEU A 104 -3.16 11.60 -9.00
C LEU A 104 -4.09 11.15 -10.12
N VAL A 105 -5.37 11.37 -9.97
CA VAL A 105 -6.35 10.95 -10.99
C VAL A 105 -6.90 12.12 -11.77
#